data_d44fd181bc32ac39680b1f94e7bc3344
#
_entry.id   d44fd181bc32ac39680b1f94e7bc3344
#
_cell.length_a   1.000
_cell.length_b   1.000
_cell.length_c   1.000
_cell.angle_alpha   90.00
_cell.angle_beta   90.00
_cell.angle_gamma   90.00
#
_symmetry.space_group_name_H-M   'P 1'
#
loop_
_entity.id
_entity.type
_entity.pdbx_description
1 polymer ?
#
loop_
_entity_poly.entity_id
_entity_poly.type
_entity_poly.pdbx_seq_one_letter_code
_entity_poly.pdbx_strand_id
1 'polypeptide(L)'
;MDVIAEAVELIRNATCPGDHDQAWELVGRAIEDRETAAGRGFALVRSPDPAERKIGCDLLGSVAQVEESLREPVLLAVLELVTAETDHAVHASIARALGCTGDERAVPELLRLAEHPDEDVRFYVAWSLPLGRADDAVIEALIRLSADPEDEVRDWATFALGTQCQADGRAIREALWARVGDQDTEAREEAIAGLARRRDRRVVPHVARLLDNGGFSSNTLTAIACLGDPALVPYLEDFEEDQGVTDALGECEPASRAARDAFAAGLAEALHARLPELDFGVYGEICEPGLTLAACGDRRHWSIERLRDRASGDPVHAAALVADDLSPTEPASDAA
;
A
#
# COMPACT_ATOMS: atom_id res chain seq x y z
N MET A 1 -23.97 10.78 -27.27
CA MET A 1 -23.74 11.99 -26.47
C MET A 1 -22.29 11.96 -26.02
N ASP A 2 -21.61 13.06 -25.91
CA ASP A 2 -20.23 13.12 -25.42
C ASP A 2 -20.25 12.79 -23.92
N VAL A 3 -19.71 11.63 -23.53
CA VAL A 3 -19.77 11.12 -22.15
C VAL A 3 -19.09 12.08 -21.15
N ILE A 4 -18.08 12.81 -21.57
CA ILE A 4 -17.38 13.82 -20.74
C ILE A 4 -18.29 15.03 -20.52
N ALA A 5 -18.97 15.52 -21.56
CA ALA A 5 -19.90 16.60 -21.43
C ALA A 5 -21.11 16.21 -20.53
N GLU A 6 -21.55 14.96 -20.59
CA GLU A 6 -22.61 14.43 -19.73
C GLU A 6 -22.15 14.38 -18.26
N ALA A 7 -20.92 13.93 -17.99
CA ALA A 7 -20.34 13.93 -16.64
C ALA A 7 -20.25 15.35 -16.06
N VAL A 8 -19.82 16.33 -16.85
CA VAL A 8 -19.78 17.74 -16.43
C VAL A 8 -21.18 18.26 -16.10
N GLU A 9 -22.19 17.98 -16.91
CA GLU A 9 -23.57 18.40 -16.64
C GLU A 9 -24.15 17.76 -15.38
N LEU A 10 -23.82 16.48 -15.11
CA LEU A 10 -24.23 15.82 -13.85
C LEU A 10 -23.61 16.54 -12.65
N ILE A 11 -22.32 16.81 -12.67
CA ILE A 11 -21.65 17.53 -11.56
C ILE A 11 -22.17 18.95 -11.38
N ARG A 12 -22.40 19.68 -12.48
CA ARG A 12 -22.95 21.05 -12.44
C ARG A 12 -24.34 21.12 -11.79
N ASN A 13 -25.14 20.09 -11.96
CA ASN A 13 -26.51 20.00 -11.47
C ASN A 13 -26.67 19.01 -10.31
N ALA A 14 -25.58 18.52 -9.74
CA ALA A 14 -25.62 17.51 -8.70
C ALA A 14 -26.43 17.97 -7.48
N THR A 15 -27.34 17.11 -7.02
CA THR A 15 -28.22 17.34 -5.88
C THR A 15 -28.15 16.23 -4.84
N CYS A 16 -27.51 15.11 -5.18
CA CYS A 16 -27.34 13.96 -4.29
C CYS A 16 -26.03 13.20 -4.62
N PRO A 17 -25.53 12.37 -3.70
CA PRO A 17 -24.33 11.56 -3.94
C PRO A 17 -24.39 10.71 -5.20
N GLY A 18 -25.54 10.14 -5.55
CA GLY A 18 -25.72 9.33 -6.75
C GLY A 18 -25.43 10.05 -8.07
N ASP A 19 -25.54 11.39 -8.11
CA ASP A 19 -25.14 12.17 -9.28
C ASP A 19 -23.61 12.14 -9.47
N HIS A 20 -22.86 12.15 -8.37
CA HIS A 20 -21.39 12.01 -8.37
C HIS A 20 -20.95 10.60 -8.81
N ASP A 21 -21.64 9.56 -8.35
CA ASP A 21 -21.38 8.18 -8.75
C ASP A 21 -21.59 7.97 -10.25
N GLN A 22 -22.68 8.51 -10.79
CA GLN A 22 -22.96 8.45 -12.23
C GLN A 22 -21.91 9.22 -13.06
N ALA A 23 -21.50 10.40 -12.59
CA ALA A 23 -20.45 11.16 -13.25
C ALA A 23 -19.11 10.37 -13.23
N TRP A 24 -18.82 9.67 -12.13
CA TRP A 24 -17.66 8.81 -12.00
C TRP A 24 -17.69 7.62 -12.97
N GLU A 25 -18.84 6.97 -13.16
CA GLU A 25 -19.01 5.91 -14.16
C GLU A 25 -18.76 6.44 -15.59
N LEU A 26 -19.18 7.67 -15.89
CA LEU A 26 -18.93 8.31 -17.19
C LEU A 26 -17.44 8.64 -17.37
N VAL A 27 -16.73 9.07 -16.34
CA VAL A 27 -15.27 9.22 -16.35
C VAL A 27 -14.60 7.87 -16.64
N GLY A 28 -15.03 6.80 -15.99
CA GLY A 28 -14.53 5.43 -16.23
C GLY A 28 -14.71 5.00 -17.71
N ARG A 29 -15.83 5.34 -18.33
CA ARG A 29 -16.06 5.08 -19.76
C ARG A 29 -15.21 5.97 -20.66
N ALA A 30 -15.00 7.23 -20.28
CA ALA A 30 -14.20 8.17 -21.07
C ALA A 30 -12.73 7.75 -21.18
N ILE A 31 -12.16 7.14 -20.13
CA ILE A 31 -10.75 6.69 -20.12
C ILE A 31 -10.49 5.44 -20.97
N GLU A 32 -11.51 4.81 -21.55
CA GLU A 32 -11.32 3.77 -22.58
C GLU A 32 -10.56 4.34 -23.79
N ASP A 33 -10.80 5.62 -24.14
CA ASP A 33 -9.98 6.39 -25.07
C ASP A 33 -9.08 7.36 -24.31
N ARG A 34 -7.90 6.85 -23.88
CA ARG A 34 -6.96 7.59 -23.02
C ARG A 34 -6.44 8.87 -23.64
N GLU A 35 -6.19 8.88 -24.93
CA GLU A 35 -5.67 10.06 -25.64
C GLU A 35 -6.71 11.19 -25.64
N THR A 36 -7.95 10.87 -26.00
CA THR A 36 -9.06 11.83 -25.96
C THR A 36 -9.32 12.28 -24.52
N ALA A 37 -9.35 11.36 -23.54
CA ALA A 37 -9.59 11.69 -22.14
C ALA A 37 -8.51 12.63 -21.59
N ALA A 38 -7.24 12.34 -21.85
CA ALA A 38 -6.12 13.21 -21.43
C ALA A 38 -6.21 14.60 -22.08
N GLY A 39 -6.40 14.67 -23.41
CA GLY A 39 -6.54 15.94 -24.13
C GLY A 39 -7.68 16.79 -23.58
N ARG A 40 -8.84 16.18 -23.33
CA ARG A 40 -10.00 16.86 -22.74
C ARG A 40 -9.72 17.26 -21.28
N GLY A 41 -9.12 16.39 -20.48
CA GLY A 41 -8.74 16.67 -19.10
C GLY A 41 -7.85 17.90 -18.99
N PHE A 42 -6.79 18.00 -19.78
CA PHE A 42 -5.90 19.19 -19.83
C PHE A 42 -6.60 20.48 -20.27
N ALA A 43 -7.65 20.38 -21.06
CA ALA A 43 -8.45 21.55 -21.43
C ALA A 43 -9.39 21.96 -20.27
N LEU A 44 -10.07 20.98 -19.66
CA LEU A 44 -11.07 21.21 -18.61
C LEU A 44 -10.49 21.76 -17.32
N VAL A 45 -9.28 21.35 -16.90
CA VAL A 45 -8.64 21.90 -15.69
C VAL A 45 -8.32 23.40 -15.77
N ARG A 46 -8.39 24.00 -16.97
CA ARG A 46 -8.20 25.42 -17.22
C ARG A 46 -9.51 26.22 -17.33
N SER A 47 -10.63 25.54 -17.16
CA SER A 47 -11.94 26.17 -17.32
C SER A 47 -12.28 27.11 -16.13
N PRO A 48 -13.03 28.18 -16.36
CA PRO A 48 -13.60 28.98 -15.27
C PRO A 48 -14.70 28.25 -14.47
N ASP A 49 -15.30 27.20 -15.05
CA ASP A 49 -16.36 26.41 -14.41
C ASP A 49 -15.77 25.32 -13.49
N PRO A 50 -16.11 25.31 -12.19
CA PRO A 50 -15.60 24.31 -11.25
C PRO A 50 -16.03 22.89 -11.61
N ALA A 51 -17.24 22.66 -12.15
CA ALA A 51 -17.66 21.32 -12.58
C ALA A 51 -16.76 20.77 -13.71
N GLU A 52 -16.34 21.63 -14.63
CA GLU A 52 -15.40 21.26 -15.68
C GLU A 52 -14.01 20.96 -15.10
N ARG A 53 -13.50 21.80 -14.18
CA ARG A 53 -12.21 21.54 -13.53
C ARG A 53 -12.19 20.24 -12.73
N LYS A 54 -13.29 19.97 -11.99
CA LYS A 54 -13.45 18.72 -11.26
C LYS A 54 -13.33 17.52 -12.19
N ILE A 55 -14.15 17.45 -13.24
CA ILE A 55 -14.11 16.35 -14.22
C ILE A 55 -12.75 16.30 -14.92
N GLY A 56 -12.13 17.46 -15.19
CA GLY A 56 -10.78 17.53 -15.71
C GLY A 56 -9.75 16.83 -14.84
N CYS A 57 -9.78 17.08 -13.51
CA CYS A 57 -8.92 16.42 -12.54
C CYS A 57 -9.20 14.91 -12.45
N ASP A 58 -10.48 14.51 -12.46
CA ASP A 58 -10.89 13.11 -12.40
C ASP A 58 -10.41 12.32 -13.62
N LEU A 59 -10.51 12.88 -14.81
CA LEU A 59 -9.96 12.30 -16.05
C LEU A 59 -8.42 12.19 -15.97
N LEU A 60 -7.74 13.28 -15.60
CA LEU A 60 -6.29 13.33 -15.56
C LEU A 60 -5.72 12.35 -14.53
N GLY A 61 -6.30 12.27 -13.33
CA GLY A 61 -5.92 11.30 -12.31
C GLY A 61 -6.09 9.86 -12.82
N SER A 62 -7.23 9.57 -13.46
CA SER A 62 -7.53 8.22 -13.95
C SER A 62 -6.59 7.80 -15.09
N VAL A 63 -6.23 8.69 -16.03
CA VAL A 63 -5.26 8.36 -17.09
C VAL A 63 -3.84 8.24 -16.54
N ALA A 64 -3.44 9.07 -15.56
CA ALA A 64 -2.10 8.98 -14.93
C ALA A 64 -1.89 7.66 -14.17
N GLN A 65 -2.96 7.07 -13.62
CA GLN A 65 -2.90 5.80 -12.93
C GLN A 65 -2.53 4.64 -13.88
N VAL A 66 -2.98 4.68 -15.14
CA VAL A 66 -2.81 3.60 -16.12
C VAL A 66 -1.76 3.88 -17.18
N GLU A 67 -1.35 5.14 -17.35
CA GLU A 67 -0.40 5.58 -18.39
C GLU A 67 0.74 6.38 -17.76
N GLU A 68 1.87 5.72 -17.55
CA GLU A 68 3.02 6.28 -16.83
C GLU A 68 3.57 7.56 -17.51
N SER A 69 3.53 7.63 -18.83
CA SER A 69 4.01 8.79 -19.60
C SER A 69 3.20 10.07 -19.31
N LEU A 70 2.00 9.95 -18.77
CA LEU A 70 1.13 11.08 -18.43
C LEU A 70 1.30 11.55 -16.98
N ARG A 71 1.98 10.82 -16.10
CA ARG A 71 2.12 11.18 -14.69
C ARG A 71 2.74 12.54 -14.48
N GLU A 72 3.87 12.83 -15.12
CA GLU A 72 4.53 14.13 -14.98
C GLU A 72 3.72 15.29 -15.57
N PRO A 73 3.20 15.22 -16.81
CA PRO A 73 2.31 16.27 -17.34
C PRO A 73 1.08 16.53 -16.46
N VAL A 74 0.46 15.48 -15.92
CA VAL A 74 -0.70 15.61 -15.01
C VAL A 74 -0.30 16.28 -13.71
N LEU A 75 0.80 15.83 -13.08
CA LEU A 75 1.31 16.47 -11.86
C LEU A 75 1.47 17.98 -12.03
N LEU A 76 2.17 18.41 -13.09
CA LEU A 76 2.43 19.84 -13.34
C LEU A 76 1.13 20.63 -13.55
N ALA A 77 0.18 20.10 -14.31
CA ALA A 77 -1.10 20.76 -14.54
C ALA A 77 -1.94 20.89 -13.27
N VAL A 78 -1.96 19.85 -12.43
CA VAL A 78 -2.73 19.84 -11.18
C VAL A 78 -2.06 20.72 -10.11
N LEU A 79 -0.72 20.75 -10.03
CA LEU A 79 0.01 21.67 -9.13
C LEU A 79 -0.19 23.14 -9.54
N GLU A 80 -0.33 23.45 -10.81
CA GLU A 80 -0.69 24.79 -11.28
C GLU A 80 -2.10 25.17 -10.83
N LEU A 81 -3.07 24.25 -11.01
CA LEU A 81 -4.47 24.48 -10.64
C LEU A 81 -4.64 24.72 -9.14
N VAL A 82 -4.05 23.89 -8.29
CA VAL A 82 -4.28 23.93 -6.82
C VAL A 82 -3.93 25.25 -6.18
N THR A 83 -3.02 26.04 -6.79
CA THR A 83 -2.59 27.34 -6.25
C THR A 83 -3.66 28.43 -6.31
N ALA A 84 -4.63 28.30 -7.21
CA ALA A 84 -5.69 29.27 -7.46
C ALA A 84 -7.11 28.72 -7.18
N GLU A 85 -7.21 27.44 -6.85
CA GLU A 85 -8.49 26.79 -6.62
C GLU A 85 -9.11 27.19 -5.29
N THR A 86 -10.44 27.27 -5.26
CA THR A 86 -11.23 27.61 -4.07
C THR A 86 -12.45 26.71 -3.87
N ASP A 87 -12.78 25.90 -4.86
CA ASP A 87 -13.92 24.99 -4.81
C ASP A 87 -13.52 23.68 -4.11
N HIS A 88 -14.29 23.27 -3.11
CA HIS A 88 -13.98 22.08 -2.30
C HIS A 88 -14.04 20.78 -3.09
N ALA A 89 -15.04 20.63 -3.96
CA ALA A 89 -15.19 19.44 -4.79
C ALA A 89 -14.03 19.31 -5.82
N VAL A 90 -13.50 20.44 -6.29
CA VAL A 90 -12.30 20.45 -7.13
C VAL A 90 -11.05 20.11 -6.32
N HIS A 91 -10.93 20.59 -5.06
CA HIS A 91 -9.82 20.21 -4.17
C HIS A 91 -9.76 18.70 -3.90
N ALA A 92 -10.92 18.05 -3.72
CA ALA A 92 -11.00 16.59 -3.56
C ALA A 92 -10.44 15.85 -4.80
N SER A 93 -10.89 16.26 -6.00
CA SER A 93 -10.38 15.70 -7.26
C SER A 93 -8.91 16.01 -7.50
N ILE A 94 -8.42 17.18 -7.08
CA ILE A 94 -6.99 17.54 -7.08
C ILE A 94 -6.19 16.58 -6.19
N ALA A 95 -6.61 16.40 -4.93
CA ALA A 95 -5.92 15.51 -3.99
C ALA A 95 -5.82 14.08 -4.58
N ARG A 96 -6.91 13.56 -5.12
CA ARG A 96 -6.93 12.26 -5.80
C ARG A 96 -5.99 12.23 -7.03
N ALA A 97 -6.05 13.22 -7.90
CA ALA A 97 -5.23 13.27 -9.11
C ALA A 97 -3.73 13.33 -8.77
N LEU A 98 -3.34 14.11 -7.76
CA LEU A 98 -1.98 14.15 -7.23
C LEU A 98 -1.53 12.76 -6.76
N GLY A 99 -2.37 12.04 -6.01
CA GLY A 99 -2.11 10.67 -5.58
C GLY A 99 -1.87 9.71 -6.74
N CYS A 100 -2.69 9.80 -7.79
CA CYS A 100 -2.57 8.95 -8.98
C CYS A 100 -1.26 9.13 -9.76
N THR A 101 -0.56 10.26 -9.59
CA THR A 101 0.74 10.48 -10.24
C THR A 101 1.87 9.65 -9.62
N GLY A 102 1.76 9.29 -8.35
CA GLY A 102 2.80 8.58 -7.59
C GLY A 102 4.10 9.40 -7.43
N ASP A 103 4.05 10.72 -7.54
CA ASP A 103 5.23 11.60 -7.53
C ASP A 103 5.37 12.34 -6.19
N GLU A 104 6.54 12.24 -5.56
CA GLU A 104 6.83 12.86 -4.26
C GLU A 104 6.67 14.39 -4.26
N ARG A 105 6.74 15.04 -5.41
CA ARG A 105 6.51 16.48 -5.57
C ARG A 105 5.06 16.90 -5.24
N ALA A 106 4.12 15.95 -5.20
CA ALA A 106 2.75 16.18 -4.76
C ALA A 106 2.61 16.32 -3.22
N VAL A 107 3.53 15.75 -2.45
CA VAL A 107 3.44 15.65 -0.99
C VAL A 107 3.23 17.01 -0.29
N PRO A 108 3.96 18.10 -0.61
CA PRO A 108 3.75 19.38 0.06
C PRO A 108 2.30 19.91 -0.05
N GLU A 109 1.67 19.76 -1.21
CA GLU A 109 0.29 20.18 -1.43
C GLU A 109 -0.72 19.25 -0.75
N LEU A 110 -0.48 17.94 -0.77
CA LEU A 110 -1.30 16.99 -0.03
C LEU A 110 -1.26 17.27 1.49
N LEU A 111 -0.07 17.57 2.04
CA LEU A 111 0.06 17.94 3.44
C LEU A 111 -0.71 19.24 3.78
N ARG A 112 -0.73 20.22 2.87
CA ARG A 112 -1.52 21.44 3.04
C ARG A 112 -3.03 21.14 3.04
N LEU A 113 -3.48 20.21 2.18
CA LEU A 113 -4.88 19.79 2.08
C LEU A 113 -5.31 18.85 3.22
N ALA A 114 -4.39 18.26 3.98
CA ALA A 114 -4.70 17.38 5.11
C ALA A 114 -5.51 18.05 6.24
N GLU A 115 -5.49 19.38 6.31
CA GLU A 115 -6.25 20.17 7.29
C GLU A 115 -7.48 20.87 6.66
N HIS A 116 -7.89 20.42 5.48
CA HIS A 116 -9.02 21.02 4.78
C HIS A 116 -10.34 20.80 5.55
N PRO A 117 -11.26 21.79 5.60
CA PRO A 117 -12.52 21.65 6.33
C PRO A 117 -13.46 20.59 5.76
N ASP A 118 -13.38 20.34 4.46
CA ASP A 118 -14.20 19.38 3.75
C ASP A 118 -13.65 17.95 3.92
N GLU A 119 -14.51 17.00 4.25
CA GLU A 119 -14.17 15.60 4.55
C GLU A 119 -13.69 14.84 3.31
N ASP A 120 -14.30 15.09 2.14
CA ASP A 120 -13.90 14.44 0.89
C ASP A 120 -12.46 14.79 0.51
N VAL A 121 -12.05 16.04 0.76
CA VAL A 121 -10.65 16.46 0.54
C VAL A 121 -9.71 15.70 1.47
N ARG A 122 -10.04 15.61 2.77
CA ARG A 122 -9.20 14.89 3.74
C ARG A 122 -9.17 13.38 3.45
N PHE A 123 -10.30 12.81 3.00
CA PHE A 123 -10.36 11.42 2.54
C PHE A 123 -9.38 11.14 1.41
N TYR A 124 -9.44 11.95 0.32
CA TYR A 124 -8.51 11.75 -0.78
C TYR A 124 -7.05 12.06 -0.41
N VAL A 125 -6.80 12.93 0.56
CA VAL A 125 -5.45 13.13 1.10
C VAL A 125 -4.97 11.87 1.84
N ALA A 126 -5.78 11.28 2.72
CA ALA A 126 -5.43 10.04 3.43
C ALA A 126 -5.13 8.90 2.44
N TRP A 127 -5.92 8.79 1.37
CA TRP A 127 -5.72 7.84 0.28
C TRP A 127 -4.43 8.10 -0.53
N SER A 128 -4.04 9.37 -0.70
CA SER A 128 -2.95 9.80 -1.60
C SER A 128 -1.59 9.90 -0.93
N LEU A 129 -1.52 10.16 0.40
CA LEU A 129 -0.27 10.41 1.12
C LEU A 129 0.74 9.25 1.09
N PRO A 130 0.36 7.97 1.04
CA PRO A 130 1.30 6.85 1.01
C PRO A 130 2.08 6.68 -0.30
N LEU A 131 2.42 7.75 -0.99
CA LEU A 131 3.04 7.75 -2.32
C LEU A 131 4.51 7.25 -2.40
N GLY A 132 5.01 6.60 -1.36
CA GLY A 132 6.33 5.99 -1.43
C GLY A 132 7.09 6.03 -0.11
N ARG A 133 7.91 7.03 0.18
CA ARG A 133 8.62 7.14 1.44
C ARG A 133 7.82 7.98 2.41
N ALA A 134 7.35 7.36 3.49
CA ALA A 134 6.76 8.10 4.59
C ALA A 134 7.87 8.87 5.31
N ASP A 135 8.04 10.16 4.97
CA ASP A 135 8.81 11.07 5.80
C ASP A 135 8.04 11.42 7.09
N ASP A 136 8.71 12.05 8.04
CA ASP A 136 8.12 12.37 9.33
C ASP A 136 6.85 13.22 9.20
N ALA A 137 6.79 14.14 8.24
CA ALA A 137 5.64 15.02 8.02
C ALA A 137 4.43 14.25 7.49
N VAL A 138 4.64 13.28 6.59
CA VAL A 138 3.59 12.37 6.10
C VAL A 138 3.06 11.50 7.23
N ILE A 139 3.96 10.91 8.05
CA ILE A 139 3.58 10.10 9.21
C ILE A 139 2.75 10.93 10.20
N GLU A 140 3.18 12.15 10.52
CA GLU A 140 2.44 13.05 11.41
C GLU A 140 1.05 13.40 10.86
N ALA A 141 0.93 13.65 9.56
CA ALA A 141 -0.36 13.93 8.92
C ALA A 141 -1.29 12.71 8.98
N LEU A 142 -0.79 11.51 8.67
CA LEU A 142 -1.56 10.27 8.75
C LEU A 142 -1.99 9.96 10.20
N ILE A 143 -1.12 10.21 11.20
CA ILE A 143 -1.48 10.07 12.62
C ILE A 143 -2.64 11.02 12.98
N ARG A 144 -2.63 12.27 12.49
CA ARG A 144 -3.75 13.19 12.71
C ARG A 144 -5.03 12.72 12.02
N LEU A 145 -4.94 12.34 10.74
CA LEU A 145 -6.09 11.84 9.96
C LEU A 145 -6.65 10.53 10.51
N SER A 146 -5.83 9.67 11.13
CA SER A 146 -6.33 8.48 11.81
C SER A 146 -7.19 8.78 13.05
N ALA A 147 -7.28 10.03 13.46
CA ALA A 147 -8.17 10.51 14.53
C ALA A 147 -9.25 11.48 14.01
N ASP A 148 -9.52 11.49 12.72
CA ASP A 148 -10.52 12.34 12.07
C ASP A 148 -11.94 12.04 12.61
N PRO A 149 -12.84 13.03 12.67
CA PRO A 149 -14.23 12.80 13.02
C PRO A 149 -14.97 11.87 12.04
N GLU A 150 -14.56 11.86 10.76
CA GLU A 150 -15.20 11.06 9.71
C GLU A 150 -14.61 9.65 9.63
N ASP A 151 -15.48 8.63 9.59
CA ASP A 151 -15.10 7.22 9.64
C ASP A 151 -14.20 6.83 8.46
N GLU A 152 -14.57 7.22 7.25
CA GLU A 152 -13.82 6.89 6.03
C GLU A 152 -12.42 7.52 6.00
N VAL A 153 -12.25 8.72 6.54
CA VAL A 153 -10.94 9.36 6.67
C VAL A 153 -10.07 8.61 7.67
N ARG A 154 -10.67 8.19 8.82
CA ARG A 154 -9.96 7.40 9.84
C ARG A 154 -9.53 6.05 9.31
N ASP A 155 -10.41 5.36 8.57
CA ASP A 155 -10.12 4.06 7.98
C ASP A 155 -8.92 4.15 7.04
N TRP A 156 -8.97 4.99 6.02
CA TRP A 156 -7.88 5.13 5.04
C TRP A 156 -6.57 5.58 5.67
N ALA A 157 -6.60 6.50 6.63
CA ALA A 157 -5.39 6.93 7.34
C ALA A 157 -4.81 5.80 8.21
N THR A 158 -5.67 4.98 8.83
CA THR A 158 -5.26 3.82 9.63
C THR A 158 -4.69 2.72 8.74
N PHE A 159 -5.32 2.44 7.59
CA PHE A 159 -4.80 1.54 6.57
C PHE A 159 -3.43 2.00 6.06
N ALA A 160 -3.29 3.29 5.75
CA ALA A 160 -2.03 3.86 5.30
C ALA A 160 -0.91 3.67 6.34
N LEU A 161 -1.17 3.99 7.62
CA LEU A 161 -0.23 3.78 8.72
C LEU A 161 0.06 2.30 8.99
N GLY A 162 -0.97 1.47 8.96
CA GLY A 162 -0.90 0.06 9.35
C GLY A 162 -0.26 -0.81 8.29
N THR A 163 -0.68 -0.64 7.03
CA THR A 163 -0.41 -1.56 5.93
C THR A 163 0.57 -1.01 4.90
N GLN A 164 0.45 0.27 4.53
CA GLN A 164 1.28 0.83 3.46
C GLN A 164 2.58 1.46 3.98
N CYS A 165 2.58 1.96 5.22
CA CYS A 165 3.75 2.57 5.84
C CYS A 165 4.70 1.50 6.40
N GLN A 166 5.93 1.44 5.88
CA GLN A 166 6.98 0.53 6.36
C GLN A 166 7.70 1.06 7.62
N ALA A 167 7.45 2.31 8.02
CA ALA A 167 8.05 2.86 9.23
C ALA A 167 7.46 2.24 10.50
N ASP A 168 8.26 2.20 11.54
CA ASP A 168 7.85 1.80 12.89
C ASP A 168 8.36 2.82 13.90
N GLY A 169 7.58 2.99 14.96
CA GLY A 169 7.93 3.89 16.04
C GLY A 169 6.80 4.04 17.04
N ARG A 170 7.15 4.63 18.19
CA ARG A 170 6.20 4.79 19.30
C ARG A 170 4.93 5.54 18.87
N ALA A 171 5.08 6.63 18.11
CA ALA A 171 3.95 7.47 17.70
C ALA A 171 2.98 6.70 16.79
N ILE A 172 3.50 5.94 15.80
CA ILE A 172 2.70 5.08 14.92
C ILE A 172 1.96 4.01 15.73
N ARG A 173 2.68 3.30 16.63
CA ARG A 173 2.07 2.25 17.46
C ARG A 173 1.00 2.81 18.40
N GLU A 174 1.16 4.00 18.96
CA GLU A 174 0.17 4.65 19.81
C GLU A 174 -1.06 5.11 19.01
N ALA A 175 -0.87 5.66 17.80
CA ALA A 175 -1.96 6.02 16.90
C ALA A 175 -2.80 4.80 16.51
N LEU A 176 -2.16 3.72 16.04
CA LEU A 176 -2.83 2.46 15.74
C LEU A 176 -3.52 1.88 16.98
N TRP A 177 -2.86 1.89 18.16
CA TRP A 177 -3.47 1.40 19.39
C TRP A 177 -4.74 2.15 19.78
N ALA A 178 -4.81 3.46 19.51
CA ALA A 178 -6.00 4.25 19.76
C ALA A 178 -7.20 3.83 18.87
N ARG A 179 -6.94 3.15 17.75
CA ARG A 179 -7.99 2.67 16.81
C ARG A 179 -8.39 1.21 17.03
N VAL A 180 -7.68 0.42 17.86
CA VAL A 180 -8.02 -0.98 18.18
C VAL A 180 -9.43 -1.16 18.77
N GLY A 181 -10.00 -0.11 19.34
CA GLY A 181 -11.37 -0.06 19.86
C GLY A 181 -12.29 0.86 19.07
N ASP A 182 -11.96 1.21 17.83
CA ASP A 182 -12.78 2.09 17.00
C ASP A 182 -14.18 1.48 16.77
N GLN A 183 -15.19 2.35 16.64
CA GLN A 183 -16.55 1.90 16.33
C GLN A 183 -16.66 1.48 14.86
N ASP A 184 -15.93 2.15 14.00
CA ASP A 184 -15.74 1.72 12.63
C ASP A 184 -14.98 0.40 12.56
N THR A 185 -15.51 -0.55 11.78
CA THR A 185 -14.96 -1.91 11.72
C THR A 185 -13.68 -1.97 10.94
N GLU A 186 -13.62 -1.27 9.82
CA GLU A 186 -12.50 -1.21 8.91
C GLU A 186 -11.29 -0.57 9.62
N ALA A 187 -11.44 0.62 10.18
CA ALA A 187 -10.40 1.30 10.94
C ALA A 187 -9.87 0.45 12.12
N ARG A 188 -10.78 -0.28 12.81
CA ARG A 188 -10.40 -1.18 13.90
C ARG A 188 -9.57 -2.36 13.41
N GLU A 189 -9.97 -3.02 12.34
CA GLU A 189 -9.27 -4.18 11.77
C GLU A 189 -7.91 -3.78 11.19
N GLU A 190 -7.83 -2.65 10.48
CA GLU A 190 -6.58 -2.11 9.98
C GLU A 190 -5.60 -1.74 11.10
N ALA A 191 -6.09 -1.20 12.21
CA ALA A 191 -5.26 -0.92 13.39
C ALA A 191 -4.68 -2.21 14.01
N ILE A 192 -5.51 -3.24 14.17
CA ILE A 192 -5.09 -4.55 14.68
C ILE A 192 -4.04 -5.17 13.75
N ALA A 193 -4.30 -5.18 12.44
CA ALA A 193 -3.38 -5.68 11.43
C ALA A 193 -2.05 -4.90 11.43
N GLY A 194 -2.11 -3.57 11.47
CA GLY A 194 -0.95 -2.69 11.47
C GLY A 194 -0.03 -2.90 12.69
N LEU A 195 -0.61 -3.13 13.87
CA LEU A 195 0.15 -3.47 15.08
C LEU A 195 0.72 -4.89 15.03
N ALA A 196 -0.05 -5.85 14.51
CA ALA A 196 0.41 -7.22 14.34
C ALA A 196 1.61 -7.30 13.37
N ARG A 197 1.57 -6.59 12.24
CA ARG A 197 2.70 -6.44 11.29
C ARG A 197 3.95 -5.89 11.96
N ARG A 198 3.80 -5.02 12.97
CA ARG A 198 4.89 -4.46 13.79
C ARG A 198 5.24 -5.33 15.00
N ARG A 199 4.70 -6.56 15.05
CA ARG A 199 4.95 -7.54 16.13
C ARG A 199 4.59 -7.02 17.53
N ASP A 200 3.55 -6.16 17.61
CA ASP A 200 3.05 -5.63 18.86
C ASP A 200 2.12 -6.65 19.54
N ARG A 201 2.66 -7.39 20.50
CA ARG A 201 1.96 -8.49 21.16
C ARG A 201 0.71 -8.09 21.95
N ARG A 202 0.50 -6.80 22.21
CA ARG A 202 -0.72 -6.31 22.86
C ARG A 202 -1.99 -6.65 22.07
N VAL A 203 -1.88 -6.83 20.73
CA VAL A 203 -3.04 -7.15 19.89
C VAL A 203 -3.40 -8.64 19.84
N VAL A 204 -2.59 -9.55 20.38
CA VAL A 204 -2.88 -11.00 20.36
C VAL A 204 -4.31 -11.34 20.78
N PRO A 205 -4.87 -10.79 21.89
CA PRO A 205 -6.26 -11.08 22.28
C PRO A 205 -7.31 -10.51 21.30
N HIS A 206 -6.97 -9.46 20.56
CA HIS A 206 -7.85 -8.86 19.57
C HIS A 206 -7.85 -9.67 18.27
N VAL A 207 -6.68 -10.12 17.84
CA VAL A 207 -6.52 -11.05 16.70
C VAL A 207 -7.26 -12.36 16.96
N ALA A 208 -7.09 -12.97 18.14
CA ALA A 208 -7.80 -14.18 18.52
C ALA A 208 -9.32 -13.99 18.42
N ARG A 209 -9.85 -12.84 18.84
CA ARG A 209 -11.28 -12.53 18.74
C ARG A 209 -11.76 -12.35 17.30
N LEU A 210 -10.92 -11.77 16.41
CA LEU A 210 -11.25 -11.68 14.99
C LEU A 210 -11.37 -13.08 14.38
N LEU A 211 -10.42 -13.96 14.68
CA LEU A 211 -10.44 -15.36 14.21
C LEU A 211 -11.67 -16.12 14.73
N ASP A 212 -12.02 -15.99 16.02
CA ASP A 212 -13.21 -16.61 16.62
C ASP A 212 -14.52 -16.19 15.93
N ASN A 213 -14.58 -14.96 15.43
CA ASN A 213 -15.76 -14.43 14.72
C ASN A 213 -15.79 -14.81 13.23
N GLY A 214 -14.78 -15.51 12.72
CA GLY A 214 -14.68 -15.91 11.31
C GLY A 214 -14.45 -14.74 10.35
N GLY A 215 -14.14 -13.54 10.87
CA GLY A 215 -13.92 -12.33 10.10
C GLY A 215 -12.42 -12.03 9.94
N PHE A 216 -11.80 -12.55 8.87
CA PHE A 216 -10.43 -12.14 8.53
C PHE A 216 -10.22 -12.10 7.03
N SER A 217 -9.38 -11.14 6.62
CA SER A 217 -8.96 -10.94 5.24
C SER A 217 -7.56 -11.55 5.02
N SER A 218 -7.11 -11.60 3.78
CA SER A 218 -5.71 -11.96 3.46
C SER A 218 -4.70 -11.02 4.14
N ASN A 219 -5.05 -9.74 4.32
CA ASN A 219 -4.25 -8.78 5.08
C ASN A 219 -4.11 -9.18 6.55
N THR A 220 -5.18 -9.68 7.17
CA THR A 220 -5.17 -10.16 8.54
C THR A 220 -4.27 -11.38 8.69
N LEU A 221 -4.33 -12.35 7.76
CA LEU A 221 -3.45 -13.53 7.77
C LEU A 221 -1.96 -13.13 7.64
N THR A 222 -1.64 -12.21 6.73
CA THR A 222 -0.28 -11.67 6.60
C THR A 222 0.17 -11.01 7.92
N ALA A 223 -0.69 -10.24 8.56
CA ALA A 223 -0.41 -9.60 9.83
C ALA A 223 -0.18 -10.62 10.97
N ILE A 224 -0.94 -11.71 11.00
CA ILE A 224 -0.77 -12.83 11.95
C ILE A 224 0.59 -13.51 11.72
N ALA A 225 0.97 -13.74 10.48
CA ALA A 225 2.27 -14.29 10.13
C ALA A 225 3.41 -13.37 10.60
N CYS A 226 3.30 -12.04 10.42
CA CYS A 226 4.26 -11.08 10.96
C CYS A 226 4.35 -11.14 12.49
N LEU A 227 3.21 -11.24 13.18
CA LEU A 227 3.14 -11.32 14.65
C LEU A 227 3.80 -12.59 15.19
N GLY A 228 3.58 -13.72 14.50
CA GLY A 228 4.20 -15.01 14.80
C GLY A 228 3.99 -15.47 16.24
N ASP A 229 2.80 -15.26 16.82
CA ASP A 229 2.53 -15.60 18.21
C ASP A 229 1.94 -17.00 18.35
N PRO A 230 2.58 -17.91 19.14
CA PRO A 230 2.09 -19.28 19.32
C PRO A 230 0.68 -19.39 19.91
N ALA A 231 0.19 -18.34 20.61
CA ALA A 231 -1.16 -18.34 21.16
C ALA A 231 -2.25 -18.31 20.08
N LEU A 232 -1.89 -17.98 18.82
CA LEU A 232 -2.83 -17.94 17.71
C LEU A 232 -3.00 -19.28 16.97
N VAL A 233 -2.09 -20.25 17.18
CA VAL A 233 -2.14 -21.57 16.53
C VAL A 233 -3.50 -22.26 16.69
N PRO A 234 -4.10 -22.37 17.91
CA PRO A 234 -5.39 -23.07 18.07
C PRO A 234 -6.54 -22.44 17.26
N TYR A 235 -6.48 -21.14 17.00
CA TYR A 235 -7.50 -20.42 16.24
C TYR A 235 -7.33 -20.60 14.74
N LEU A 236 -6.10 -20.79 14.25
CA LEU A 236 -5.80 -21.00 12.85
C LEU A 236 -6.10 -22.43 12.37
N GLU A 237 -5.95 -23.42 13.27
CA GLU A 237 -6.21 -24.85 12.98
C GLU A 237 -7.67 -25.15 12.61
N ASP A 238 -8.61 -24.28 13.01
CA ASP A 238 -10.03 -24.45 12.72
C ASP A 238 -10.43 -24.02 11.29
N PHE A 239 -9.49 -23.41 10.54
CA PHE A 239 -9.75 -22.96 9.16
C PHE A 239 -9.30 -23.98 8.13
N GLU A 240 -10.01 -23.99 6.97
CA GLU A 240 -9.63 -24.81 5.82
C GLU A 240 -8.22 -24.43 5.33
N GLU A 241 -7.47 -25.42 4.86
CA GLU A 241 -6.12 -25.23 4.35
C GLU A 241 -6.14 -24.33 3.10
N ASP A 242 -5.77 -23.07 3.27
CA ASP A 242 -5.35 -22.19 2.21
C ASP A 242 -3.90 -21.72 2.42
N GLN A 243 -3.29 -21.11 1.43
CA GLN A 243 -1.89 -20.72 1.50
C GLN A 243 -1.64 -19.69 2.61
N GLY A 244 -2.55 -18.75 2.82
CA GLY A 244 -2.41 -17.71 3.85
C GLY A 244 -2.48 -18.27 5.26
N VAL A 245 -3.36 -19.25 5.51
CA VAL A 245 -3.45 -19.96 6.80
C VAL A 245 -2.19 -20.81 7.03
N THR A 246 -1.73 -21.53 6.00
CA THR A 246 -0.51 -22.33 6.08
C THR A 246 0.71 -21.47 6.42
N ASP A 247 0.86 -20.32 5.77
CA ASP A 247 1.96 -19.38 6.02
C ASP A 247 1.88 -18.81 7.46
N ALA A 248 0.69 -18.42 7.90
CA ALA A 248 0.46 -17.92 9.26
C ALA A 248 0.76 -18.98 10.34
N LEU A 249 0.32 -20.23 10.13
CA LEU A 249 0.65 -21.36 11.01
C LEU A 249 2.16 -21.59 11.07
N GLY A 250 2.84 -21.61 9.91
CA GLY A 250 4.30 -21.78 9.83
C GLY A 250 5.07 -20.75 10.66
N GLU A 251 4.61 -19.50 10.65
CA GLU A 251 5.21 -18.42 11.44
C GLU A 251 4.80 -18.45 12.93
N CYS A 252 3.61 -18.91 13.26
CA CYS A 252 3.14 -19.01 14.64
C CYS A 252 3.71 -20.25 15.38
N GLU A 253 4.00 -21.34 14.70
CA GLU A 253 4.56 -22.55 15.28
C GLU A 253 6.04 -22.42 15.64
N PRO A 254 6.42 -22.61 16.92
CA PRO A 254 7.83 -22.49 17.35
C PRO A 254 8.77 -23.47 16.64
N ALA A 255 8.31 -24.69 16.32
CA ALA A 255 9.12 -25.70 15.64
C ALA A 255 9.41 -25.31 14.20
N SER A 256 8.43 -24.78 13.49
CA SER A 256 8.54 -24.32 12.10
C SER A 256 9.51 -23.13 12.01
N ARG A 257 9.40 -22.18 12.93
CA ARG A 257 10.37 -21.04 13.02
C ARG A 257 11.77 -21.52 13.32
N ALA A 258 11.96 -22.42 14.27
CA ALA A 258 13.27 -22.96 14.59
C ALA A 258 13.92 -23.69 13.37
N ALA A 259 13.11 -24.42 12.61
CA ALA A 259 13.57 -25.09 11.38
C ALA A 259 13.96 -24.08 10.30
N ARG A 260 13.19 -22.97 10.13
CA ARG A 260 13.53 -21.87 9.22
C ARG A 260 14.83 -21.18 9.63
N ASP A 261 14.98 -20.84 10.91
CA ASP A 261 16.14 -20.14 11.44
C ASP A 261 17.41 -21.00 11.31
N ALA A 262 17.30 -22.32 11.53
CA ALA A 262 18.39 -23.26 11.30
C ALA A 262 18.78 -23.36 9.81
N PHE A 263 17.79 -23.39 8.91
CA PHE A 263 18.04 -23.35 7.46
C PHE A 263 18.73 -22.05 7.05
N ALA A 264 18.28 -20.89 7.54
CA ALA A 264 18.86 -19.59 7.25
C ALA A 264 20.33 -19.50 7.70
N ALA A 265 20.66 -20.03 8.89
CA ALA A 265 22.03 -20.12 9.37
C ALA A 265 22.90 -21.01 8.49
N GLY A 266 22.42 -22.22 8.14
CA GLY A 266 23.12 -23.12 7.23
C GLY A 266 23.31 -22.56 5.82
N LEU A 267 22.33 -21.79 5.31
CA LEU A 267 22.45 -21.08 4.03
C LEU A 267 23.53 -20.00 4.08
N ALA A 268 23.58 -19.21 5.16
CA ALA A 268 24.62 -18.19 5.33
C ALA A 268 26.03 -18.81 5.35
N GLU A 269 26.22 -19.93 6.04
CA GLU A 269 27.48 -20.68 6.05
C GLU A 269 27.85 -21.21 4.65
N ALA A 270 26.88 -21.79 3.93
CA ALA A 270 27.09 -22.34 2.59
C ALA A 270 27.40 -21.23 1.56
N LEU A 271 26.77 -20.07 1.67
CA LEU A 271 27.05 -18.90 0.83
C LEU A 271 28.44 -18.34 1.11
N HIS A 272 28.81 -18.19 2.38
CA HIS A 272 30.16 -17.75 2.73
C HIS A 272 31.27 -18.69 2.20
N ALA A 273 31.01 -19.99 2.23
CA ALA A 273 31.96 -20.98 1.67
C ALA A 273 32.04 -20.93 0.13
N ARG A 274 30.91 -20.62 -0.56
CA ARG A 274 30.79 -20.64 -2.03
C ARG A 274 31.19 -19.32 -2.68
N LEU A 275 30.88 -18.21 -2.04
CA LEU A 275 31.07 -16.83 -2.52
C LEU A 275 31.74 -15.99 -1.42
N PRO A 276 33.01 -16.29 -1.05
CA PRO A 276 33.67 -15.65 0.08
C PRO A 276 33.96 -14.16 -0.12
N GLU A 277 33.84 -13.68 -1.36
CA GLU A 277 34.03 -12.28 -1.73
C GLU A 277 32.75 -11.43 -1.53
N LEU A 278 31.63 -12.08 -1.32
CA LEU A 278 30.33 -11.41 -1.08
C LEU A 278 29.93 -11.53 0.38
N ASP A 279 29.38 -10.46 0.90
CA ASP A 279 28.76 -10.45 2.23
C ASP A 279 27.24 -10.58 2.09
N PHE A 280 26.64 -11.43 2.93
CA PHE A 280 25.21 -11.72 2.91
C PHE A 280 24.60 -11.44 4.28
N GLY A 281 23.47 -10.71 4.29
CA GLY A 281 22.67 -10.48 5.48
C GLY A 281 21.33 -11.22 5.42
N VAL A 282 20.93 -11.81 6.55
CA VAL A 282 19.57 -12.33 6.76
C VAL A 282 18.87 -11.43 7.76
N TYR A 283 17.70 -10.93 7.41
CA TYR A 283 16.93 -10.03 8.25
C TYR A 283 15.42 -10.22 8.03
N GLY A 284 14.61 -9.85 9.04
CA GLY A 284 13.19 -9.72 8.89
C GLY A 284 12.82 -8.29 8.54
N GLU A 285 12.02 -8.10 7.50
CA GLU A 285 11.51 -6.78 7.16
C GLU A 285 10.39 -6.36 8.12
N ILE A 286 10.26 -5.03 8.32
CA ILE A 286 9.13 -4.48 9.06
C ILE A 286 7.88 -4.69 8.21
N CYS A 287 6.81 -5.14 8.82
CA CYS A 287 5.52 -5.40 8.19
C CYS A 287 5.48 -6.56 7.17
N GLU A 288 6.56 -7.30 7.02
CA GLU A 288 6.59 -8.50 6.17
C GLU A 288 6.83 -9.75 7.02
N PRO A 289 6.13 -10.88 6.75
CA PRO A 289 6.40 -12.15 7.41
C PRO A 289 7.70 -12.77 6.89
N GLY A 290 8.29 -13.66 7.71
CA GLY A 290 9.45 -14.43 7.28
C GLY A 290 10.79 -13.70 7.37
N LEU A 291 11.76 -14.24 6.66
CA LEU A 291 13.14 -13.74 6.60
C LEU A 291 13.56 -13.50 5.15
N THR A 292 14.36 -12.45 4.95
CA THR A 292 14.93 -12.07 3.66
C THR A 292 16.45 -12.22 3.70
N LEU A 293 17.01 -12.82 2.65
CA LEU A 293 18.44 -12.83 2.35
C LEU A 293 18.75 -11.69 1.37
N ALA A 294 19.80 -10.92 1.64
CA ALA A 294 20.32 -9.93 0.70
C ALA A 294 21.83 -10.03 0.61
N ALA A 295 22.37 -9.77 -0.58
CA ALA A 295 23.80 -9.58 -0.79
C ALA A 295 24.17 -8.10 -0.62
N CYS A 296 25.17 -7.78 0.19
CA CYS A 296 25.62 -6.41 0.41
C CYS A 296 26.13 -5.78 -0.89
N GLY A 297 25.57 -4.62 -1.25
CA GLY A 297 25.93 -3.91 -2.48
C GLY A 297 25.15 -4.36 -3.74
N ASP A 298 24.30 -5.36 -3.65
CA ASP A 298 23.37 -5.79 -4.70
C ASP A 298 21.93 -5.40 -4.31
N ARG A 299 21.06 -5.21 -5.30
CA ARG A 299 19.64 -4.91 -5.08
C ARG A 299 18.76 -6.15 -5.04
N ARG A 300 19.33 -7.35 -5.24
CA ARG A 300 18.60 -8.61 -5.23
C ARG A 300 18.32 -9.08 -3.83
N HIS A 301 17.11 -9.58 -3.63
CA HIS A 301 16.61 -10.11 -2.37
C HIS A 301 15.98 -11.47 -2.62
N TRP A 302 16.11 -12.39 -1.68
CA TRP A 302 15.53 -13.74 -1.72
C TRP A 302 14.77 -14.02 -0.43
N SER A 303 13.52 -14.49 -0.53
CA SER A 303 12.79 -15.03 0.62
C SER A 303 13.44 -16.34 1.06
N ILE A 304 13.75 -16.45 2.35
CA ILE A 304 14.32 -17.65 2.97
C ILE A 304 13.36 -18.84 2.81
N GLU A 305 12.06 -18.62 2.98
CA GLU A 305 11.03 -19.64 2.86
C GLU A 305 10.98 -20.20 1.42
N ARG A 306 10.96 -19.33 0.42
CA ARG A 306 10.98 -19.73 -1.00
C ARG A 306 12.26 -20.45 -1.39
N LEU A 307 13.41 -20.02 -0.86
CA LEU A 307 14.68 -20.73 -1.08
C LEU A 307 14.65 -22.11 -0.45
N ARG A 308 14.14 -22.22 0.78
CA ARG A 308 13.99 -23.50 1.48
C ARG A 308 13.12 -24.48 0.70
N ASP A 309 12.00 -24.03 0.18
CA ASP A 309 11.08 -24.87 -0.62
C ASP A 309 11.73 -25.31 -1.95
N ARG A 310 12.30 -24.36 -2.70
CA ARG A 310 13.02 -24.65 -3.97
C ARG A 310 14.18 -25.61 -3.79
N ALA A 311 14.88 -25.51 -2.67
CA ALA A 311 16.01 -26.36 -2.33
C ALA A 311 15.63 -27.63 -1.56
N SER A 312 14.32 -27.90 -1.34
CA SER A 312 13.82 -29.04 -0.56
C SER A 312 14.45 -29.11 0.84
N GLY A 313 14.66 -27.95 1.48
CA GLY A 313 15.24 -27.84 2.82
C GLY A 313 16.76 -27.98 2.90
N ASP A 314 17.48 -28.12 1.77
CA ASP A 314 18.95 -28.22 1.74
C ASP A 314 19.60 -26.84 1.56
N PRO A 315 20.28 -26.28 2.60
CA PRO A 315 20.92 -24.98 2.52
C PRO A 315 22.09 -24.92 1.52
N VAL A 316 22.77 -26.02 1.24
CA VAL A 316 23.86 -26.07 0.25
C VAL A 316 23.30 -25.95 -1.16
N HIS A 317 22.18 -26.63 -1.43
CA HIS A 317 21.46 -26.48 -2.71
C HIS A 317 20.90 -25.06 -2.86
N ALA A 318 20.35 -24.48 -1.81
CA ALA A 318 19.86 -23.09 -1.82
C ALA A 318 21.01 -22.09 -2.14
N ALA A 319 22.18 -22.28 -1.57
CA ALA A 319 23.35 -21.45 -1.88
C ALA A 319 23.79 -21.57 -3.35
N ALA A 320 23.61 -22.74 -3.97
CA ALA A 320 23.84 -22.90 -5.41
C ALA A 320 22.84 -22.09 -6.23
N LEU A 321 21.55 -22.14 -5.90
CA LEU A 321 20.51 -21.37 -6.57
C LEU A 321 20.77 -19.84 -6.50
N VAL A 322 21.18 -19.36 -5.32
CA VAL A 322 21.54 -17.92 -5.15
C VAL A 322 22.76 -17.57 -6.00
N ALA A 323 23.79 -18.43 -6.04
CA ALA A 323 24.99 -18.19 -6.85
C ALA A 323 24.67 -18.18 -8.36
N ASP A 324 23.78 -19.05 -8.81
CA ASP A 324 23.32 -19.07 -10.21
C ASP A 324 22.53 -17.78 -10.55
N ASP A 325 21.65 -17.32 -9.66
CA ASP A 325 20.93 -16.06 -9.81
C ASP A 325 21.87 -14.83 -9.82
N LEU A 326 23.03 -14.90 -9.14
CA LEU A 326 24.04 -13.84 -9.10
C LEU A 326 24.95 -13.84 -10.31
N SER A 327 25.08 -14.98 -11.01
CA SER A 327 25.90 -15.08 -12.22
C SER A 327 25.35 -14.15 -13.33
N PRO A 328 26.20 -13.40 -14.05
CA PRO A 328 25.72 -12.60 -15.17
C PRO A 328 25.09 -13.53 -16.22
N THR A 329 23.83 -13.27 -16.58
CA THR A 329 23.22 -13.90 -17.74
C THR A 329 24.08 -13.56 -18.97
N GLU A 330 24.70 -14.57 -19.59
CA GLU A 330 25.37 -14.37 -20.88
C GLU A 330 24.32 -13.73 -21.84
N PRO A 331 24.66 -12.62 -22.53
CA PRO A 331 23.80 -12.10 -23.56
C PRO A 331 23.61 -13.22 -24.59
N ALA A 332 22.35 -13.53 -24.89
CA ALA A 332 22.01 -14.47 -25.94
C ALA A 332 22.82 -14.07 -27.17
N SER A 333 23.74 -14.95 -27.59
CA SER A 333 24.51 -14.74 -28.82
C SER A 333 23.49 -14.75 -29.96
N ASP A 334 23.23 -13.57 -30.54
CA ASP A 334 22.61 -13.47 -31.83
C ASP A 334 23.45 -14.28 -32.82
N ALA A 335 23.04 -15.53 -33.03
CA ALA A 335 23.55 -16.35 -34.11
C ALA A 335 22.92 -15.88 -35.40
N ALA A 336 23.75 -15.38 -36.27
CA ALA A 336 23.55 -14.89 -37.61
C ALA A 336 22.60 -15.73 -38.50
#